data_077721d63c0121e28c07dc9340c19658
#
_entry.id   077721d63c0121e28c07dc9340c19658
#
_cell.length_a   1.000
_cell.length_b   1.000
_cell.length_c   1.000
_cell.angle_alpha   90.00
_cell.angle_beta   90.00
_cell.angle_gamma   90.00
#
_symmetry.space_group_name_H-M   'P 1'
#
loop_
_entity.id
_entity.type
_entity.pdbx_description
1 polymer ?
#
loop_
_entity_poly.entity_id
_entity_poly.type
_entity_poly.pdbx_seq_one_letter_code
_entity_poly.pdbx_strand_id
1 'polypeptide(L)' 'MNVIMERFPYRYVESGTLENGKPDFRIQKMGHYSPRYKDMYLCDNGMQFTQAMEDFEYTKWLDPDGVPAYTKGDYYE' A
#
# COMPACT_ATOMS: atom_id res chain seq x y z
N MET A 1 -12.31 5.43 -6.41
CA MET A 1 -11.29 4.55 -5.83
C MET A 1 -11.96 3.43 -5.06
N ASN A 2 -11.45 2.23 -5.22
CA ASN A 2 -12.01 1.06 -4.58
C ASN A 2 -10.97 0.43 -3.65
N VAL A 3 -11.27 0.37 -2.34
CA VAL A 3 -10.36 -0.25 -1.38
C VAL A 3 -10.64 -1.74 -1.38
N ILE A 4 -9.63 -2.51 -1.79
CA ILE A 4 -9.76 -3.97 -1.92
C ILE A 4 -9.48 -4.64 -0.58
N MET A 5 -8.45 -4.18 0.12
CA MET A 5 -8.04 -4.79 1.38
C MET A 5 -7.29 -3.77 2.23
N GLU A 6 -7.42 -3.90 3.54
CA GLU A 6 -6.65 -3.07 4.46
C GLU A 6 -5.84 -3.97 5.36
N ARG A 7 -4.57 -3.60 5.53
CA ARG A 7 -3.69 -4.26 6.49
C ARG A 7 -2.81 -3.17 7.07
N PHE A 8 -3.18 -2.69 8.23
CA PHE A 8 -2.54 -1.52 8.82
C PHE A 8 -1.01 -1.65 8.81
N PRO A 9 -0.29 -0.63 8.40
CA PRO A 9 -0.73 0.72 8.01
C PRO A 9 -0.97 0.86 6.51
N TYR A 10 -1.09 -0.22 5.79
CA TYR A 10 -1.26 -0.23 4.35
C TYR A 10 -2.70 -0.48 3.96
N ARG A 11 -3.07 0.01 2.80
CA ARG A 11 -4.29 -0.43 2.16
C ARG A 11 -4.05 -0.58 0.67
N TYR A 12 -4.79 -1.49 0.08
CA TYR A 12 -4.61 -1.91 -1.29
C TYR A 12 -5.82 -1.46 -2.07
N VAL A 13 -5.61 -0.63 -3.08
CA VAL A 13 -6.71 0.03 -3.76
C VAL A 13 -6.60 -0.13 -5.27
N GLU A 14 -7.77 -0.08 -5.91
CA GLU A 14 -7.87 0.02 -7.36
C GLU A 14 -8.39 1.42 -7.66
N SER A 15 -7.62 2.20 -8.40
CA SER A 15 -7.91 3.61 -8.61
C SER A 15 -8.32 3.91 -10.06
N GLY A 16 -9.08 3.02 -10.65
CA GLY A 16 -9.57 3.21 -12.00
C GLY A 16 -8.71 2.51 -13.03
N THR A 17 -8.58 3.11 -14.20
CA THR A 17 -7.92 2.48 -15.34
C THR A 17 -6.79 3.37 -15.85
N LEU A 18 -5.65 2.77 -16.12
CA LEU A 18 -4.51 3.47 -16.72
C LEU A 18 -4.79 3.74 -18.20
N GLU A 19 -3.94 4.59 -18.79
CA GLU A 19 -4.09 4.95 -20.20
C GLU A 19 -4.04 3.72 -21.12
N ASN A 20 -3.29 2.71 -20.73
CA ASN A 20 -3.16 1.49 -21.51
C ASN A 20 -4.33 0.53 -21.32
N GLY A 21 -5.38 0.93 -20.60
CA GLY A 21 -6.55 0.10 -20.38
C GLY A 21 -6.44 -0.87 -19.24
N LYS A 22 -5.32 -0.92 -18.56
CA LYS A 22 -5.13 -1.83 -17.43
C LYS A 22 -5.57 -1.19 -16.13
N PRO A 23 -6.00 -1.99 -15.13
CA PRO A 23 -6.37 -1.43 -13.83
C PRO A 23 -5.19 -0.73 -13.16
N ASP A 24 -5.51 0.33 -12.45
CA ASP A 24 -4.52 1.10 -11.69
C ASP A 24 -4.52 0.60 -10.26
N PHE A 25 -3.61 -0.32 -9.96
CA PHE A 25 -3.48 -0.91 -8.63
C PHE A 25 -2.41 -0.18 -7.84
N ARG A 26 -2.77 0.22 -6.62
CA ARG A 26 -1.86 0.97 -5.76
C ARG A 26 -1.87 0.42 -4.35
N ILE A 27 -0.73 0.58 -3.69
CA ILE A 27 -0.63 0.35 -2.25
C ILE A 27 -0.47 1.71 -1.62
N GLN A 28 -1.31 1.99 -0.65
CA GLN A 28 -1.27 3.26 0.09
C GLN A 28 -0.85 3.00 1.52
N LYS A 29 -0.24 4.01 2.14
CA LYS A 29 0.27 3.90 3.50
C LYS A 29 -0.20 5.08 4.32
N MET A 30 -0.55 4.83 5.57
CA MET A 30 -0.95 5.88 6.49
C MET A 30 0.27 6.73 6.85
N GLY A 31 0.07 8.05 6.92
CA GLY A 31 1.17 8.96 7.18
C GLY A 31 1.62 9.00 8.63
N HIS A 32 2.75 9.66 8.86
CA HIS A 32 3.34 9.80 10.20
C HIS A 32 2.49 10.62 11.16
N TYR A 33 1.99 11.74 10.66
CA TYR A 33 1.36 12.75 11.50
C TYR A 33 -0.11 12.93 11.19
N SER A 34 -0.65 12.12 10.33
CA SER A 34 -2.00 12.26 9.86
C SER A 34 -2.56 10.88 9.54
N PRO A 35 -3.81 10.60 9.91
CA PRO A 35 -4.43 9.32 9.56
C PRO A 35 -4.78 9.19 8.09
N ARG A 36 -4.25 10.06 7.26
CA ARG A 36 -4.52 10.03 5.83
C ARG A 36 -3.61 9.05 5.13
N TYR A 37 -4.20 8.32 4.19
CA TYR A 37 -3.44 7.42 3.35
C TYR A 37 -2.85 8.18 2.17
N LYS A 38 -1.63 7.81 1.83
CA LYS A 38 -0.94 8.35 0.66
C LYS A 38 -0.44 7.21 -0.21
N ASP A 39 -0.34 7.49 -1.51
CA ASP A 39 0.21 6.51 -2.42
C ASP A 39 1.64 6.18 -2.01
N MET A 40 1.92 4.91 -1.86
CA MET A 40 3.24 4.43 -1.51
C MET A 40 3.88 3.73 -2.70
N TYR A 41 3.11 2.92 -3.41
CA TYR A 41 3.65 2.12 -4.49
C TYR A 41 2.59 1.89 -5.56
N LEU A 42 2.98 2.09 -6.81
CA LEU A 42 2.12 1.81 -7.95
C LEU A 42 2.52 0.45 -8.49
N CYS A 43 1.61 -0.51 -8.40
CA CYS A 43 1.91 -1.87 -8.83
C CYS A 43 1.94 -1.97 -10.35
N ASP A 44 2.91 -2.72 -10.86
CA ASP A 44 3.11 -2.87 -12.30
C ASP A 44 2.00 -3.68 -12.95
N ASN A 45 1.41 -4.62 -12.20
CA ASN A 45 0.38 -5.49 -12.72
C ASN A 45 -0.42 -6.09 -11.56
N GLY A 46 -1.50 -6.80 -11.93
CA GLY A 46 -2.37 -7.41 -10.92
C GLY A 46 -1.70 -8.52 -10.14
N MET A 47 -0.74 -9.22 -10.74
CA MET A 47 -0.03 -10.28 -10.06
C MET A 47 0.80 -9.72 -8.91
N GLN A 48 1.51 -8.63 -9.15
CA GLN A 48 2.30 -7.96 -8.12
C GLN A 48 1.39 -7.45 -7.00
N PHE A 49 0.26 -6.88 -7.37
CA PHE A 49 -0.72 -6.37 -6.42
C PHE A 49 -1.24 -7.50 -5.53
N THR A 50 -1.62 -8.62 -6.15
CA THR A 50 -2.12 -9.78 -5.41
C THR A 50 -1.05 -10.35 -4.49
N GLN A 51 0.17 -10.43 -4.98
CA GLN A 51 1.29 -10.94 -4.17
C GLN A 51 1.51 -10.06 -2.94
N ALA A 52 1.44 -8.75 -3.12
CA ALA A 52 1.60 -7.82 -2.00
C ALA A 52 0.48 -7.99 -0.99
N MET A 53 -0.75 -8.22 -1.45
CA MET A 53 -1.87 -8.44 -0.54
C MET A 53 -1.73 -9.72 0.26
N GLU A 54 -1.15 -10.74 -0.33
CA GLU A 54 -1.01 -12.04 0.32
C GLU A 54 0.23 -12.15 1.19
N ASP A 55 1.23 -11.31 0.93
CA ASP A 55 2.52 -11.41 1.59
C ASP A 55 2.88 -10.04 2.20
N PHE A 56 2.71 -9.93 3.50
CA PHE A 56 3.00 -8.68 4.21
C PHE A 56 4.48 -8.31 4.13
N GLU A 57 5.35 -9.29 4.15
CA GLU A 57 6.79 -9.03 4.04
C GLU A 57 7.13 -8.44 2.68
N TYR A 58 6.48 -8.92 1.64
CA TYR A 58 6.67 -8.36 0.31
C TYR A 58 6.19 -6.90 0.26
N THR A 59 5.05 -6.62 0.88
CA THR A 59 4.56 -5.24 0.97
C THR A 59 5.58 -4.35 1.67
N LYS A 60 6.14 -4.81 2.76
CA LYS A 60 7.15 -4.04 3.49
C LYS A 60 8.41 -3.84 2.66
N TRP A 61 8.76 -4.84 1.86
CA TRP A 61 9.90 -4.72 0.97
C TRP A 61 9.69 -3.65 -0.09
N LEU A 62 8.45 -3.49 -0.56
CA LEU A 62 8.11 -2.45 -1.52
C LEU A 62 8.06 -1.06 -0.90
N ASP A 63 7.96 -0.98 0.41
CA ASP A 63 7.87 0.29 1.14
C ASP A 63 9.26 0.93 1.21
N PRO A 64 9.44 2.11 0.63
CA PRO A 64 10.75 2.77 0.64
C PRO A 64 11.26 3.11 2.03
N ASP A 65 10.37 3.28 3.00
CA ASP A 65 10.77 3.56 4.37
C ASP A 65 11.08 2.28 5.15
N GLY A 66 10.57 1.14 4.68
CA GLY A 66 10.81 -0.14 5.32
C GLY A 66 10.12 -0.35 6.64
N VAL A 67 9.58 0.69 7.26
CA VAL A 67 8.92 0.63 8.55
C VAL A 67 7.61 1.40 8.47
N PRO A 68 6.49 0.82 8.92
CA PRO A 68 5.22 1.52 8.95
C PRO A 68 5.34 2.76 9.83
N ALA A 69 5.19 3.92 9.23
CA ALA A 69 5.40 5.17 9.91
C ALA A 69 4.52 5.34 11.14
N TYR A 70 3.27 4.98 10.99
CA TYR A 70 2.31 5.22 12.05
C TYR A 70 2.54 4.35 13.28
N THR A 71 3.13 3.19 13.10
CA THR A 71 3.37 2.27 14.21
C THR A 71 4.71 2.49 14.86
N LYS A 72 5.44 3.49 14.41
CA LYS A 72 6.78 3.73 14.90
C LYS A 72 6.81 3.95 16.41
N GLY A 73 5.87 4.73 16.92
CA GLY A 73 5.78 4.96 18.36
C GLY A 73 5.46 3.69 19.12
N ASP A 74 4.62 2.86 18.55
CA ASP A 74 4.22 1.62 19.19
C ASP A 74 5.37 0.64 19.28
N TYR A 75 6.21 0.63 18.27
CA TYR A 75 7.36 -0.26 18.25
C TYR A 75 8.38 0.07 19.32
N TYR A 76 8.42 1.32 19.71
CA TYR A 76 9.51 1.80 20.56
C TYR A 76 9.09 2.10 21.97
N GLU A 77 7.97 1.60 22.33
CA GLU A 77 7.50 1.76 23.71
C GLU A 77 8.27 0.95 24.70
#